data_7bea33f2ac0514b3dc4f62f9f5ec7597
#
_entry.id   7bea33f2ac0514b3dc4f62f9f5ec7597
#
_cell.length_a   1.000
_cell.length_b   1.000
_cell.length_c   1.000
_cell.angle_alpha   90.00
_cell.angle_beta   90.00
_cell.angle_gamma   90.00
#
_symmetry.space_group_name_H-M   'P 1'
#
loop_
_entity.id
_entity.type
_entity.pdbx_description
1 polymer ?
#
loop_
_entity_poly.entity_id
_entity_poly.type
_entity_poly.pdbx_seq_one_letter_code
_entity_poly.pdbx_strand_id
1 'polypeptide(L)'
;MRRSALSDAVAWHDEFGQVKDPSGLGVERNLFRYRPLPVTVRLTESGALADLLRVLAAGRLARAEMHVSVPGILPAGLGQVLDDLPSVHVTIETDDAWLARVAADGIATERVRLVAARDSRLVEARALSDALRGTPDVAVFADEITAAGRVEMLTFLREQAISITAHRFGNPDDWSEAVI
;
A
#
# COMPACT_ATOMS: atom_id res chain seq x y z
N MET A 1 -10.32 7.89 13.18
CA MET A 1 -8.93 8.37 13.01
C MET A 1 -8.02 8.03 14.21
N ARG A 2 -8.23 8.52 15.45
CA ARG A 2 -7.30 8.25 16.57
C ARG A 2 -7.06 6.75 16.84
N ARG A 3 -8.13 5.93 16.87
CA ARG A 3 -8.03 4.48 17.09
C ARG A 3 -7.23 3.79 15.98
N SER A 4 -7.46 4.21 14.72
CA SER A 4 -6.73 3.67 13.58
C SER A 4 -5.25 4.02 13.64
N ALA A 5 -4.91 5.27 13.94
CA ALA A 5 -3.52 5.72 14.05
C ALA A 5 -2.73 4.95 15.14
N LEU A 6 -3.38 4.66 16.28
CA LEU A 6 -2.77 3.83 17.32
C LEU A 6 -2.56 2.39 16.84
N SER A 7 -3.55 1.80 16.14
CA SER A 7 -3.42 0.46 15.58
C SER A 7 -2.32 0.37 14.52
N ASP A 8 -2.20 1.40 13.68
CA ASP A 8 -1.14 1.51 12.68
C ASP A 8 0.24 1.60 13.35
N ALA A 9 0.38 2.46 14.37
CA ALA A 9 1.64 2.63 15.09
C ALA A 9 2.10 1.32 15.75
N VAL A 10 1.18 0.58 16.36
CA VAL A 10 1.48 -0.75 16.95
C VAL A 10 1.89 -1.73 15.86
N ALA A 11 1.15 -1.83 14.76
CA ALA A 11 1.46 -2.73 13.65
C ALA A 11 2.83 -2.41 13.04
N TRP A 12 3.18 -1.14 12.91
CA TRP A 12 4.48 -0.71 12.43
C TRP A 12 5.60 -1.06 13.38
N HIS A 13 5.43 -0.73 14.67
CA HIS A 13 6.45 -0.97 15.70
C HIS A 13 6.72 -2.47 15.89
N ASP A 14 5.67 -3.29 15.97
CA ASP A 14 5.79 -4.68 16.38
C ASP A 14 6.10 -5.64 15.21
N GLU A 15 5.81 -5.19 13.95
CA GLU A 15 5.92 -6.08 12.80
C GLU A 15 6.51 -5.41 11.55
N PHE A 16 5.81 -4.45 10.96
CA PHE A 16 6.13 -4.00 9.60
C PHE A 16 7.41 -3.18 9.50
N GLY A 17 7.80 -2.49 10.57
CA GLY A 17 9.05 -1.75 10.68
C GLY A 17 10.24 -2.59 11.12
N GLN A 18 10.05 -3.89 11.35
CA GLN A 18 11.07 -4.78 11.87
C GLN A 18 11.75 -5.60 10.78
N VAL A 19 13.03 -5.91 11.00
CA VAL A 19 13.74 -6.99 10.30
C VAL A 19 13.87 -8.15 11.27
N LYS A 20 13.45 -9.33 10.87
CA LYS A 20 13.43 -10.53 11.72
C LYS A 20 14.27 -11.63 11.09
N ASP A 21 15.03 -12.35 11.88
CA ASP A 21 15.63 -13.63 11.49
C ASP A 21 14.91 -14.76 12.23
N PRO A 22 13.86 -15.36 11.63
CA PRO A 22 13.09 -16.40 12.28
C PRO A 22 13.83 -17.73 12.42
N SER A 23 14.93 -17.92 11.68
CA SER A 23 15.71 -19.17 11.72
C SER A 23 16.77 -19.17 12.82
N GLY A 24 17.39 -18.03 13.11
CA GLY A 24 18.42 -17.91 14.12
C GLY A 24 19.61 -18.83 13.95
N LEU A 25 19.97 -19.15 12.70
CA LEU A 25 21.07 -20.08 12.39
C LEU A 25 22.41 -19.38 12.45
N GLY A 26 23.41 -20.00 13.11
CA GLY A 26 24.74 -19.40 13.25
C GLY A 26 25.56 -19.36 11.96
N VAL A 27 25.18 -20.12 10.95
CA VAL A 27 25.89 -20.25 9.65
C VAL A 27 25.16 -19.61 8.48
N GLU A 28 23.93 -19.16 8.71
CA GLU A 28 23.05 -18.56 7.71
C GLU A 28 22.11 -17.56 8.37
N ARG A 29 21.92 -16.42 7.75
CA ARG A 29 20.92 -15.43 8.18
C ARG A 29 19.77 -15.44 7.18
N ASN A 30 18.57 -15.72 7.68
CA ASN A 30 17.34 -15.73 6.88
C ASN A 30 16.45 -14.59 7.33
N LEU A 31 16.68 -13.42 6.75
CA LEU A 31 16.03 -12.19 7.14
C LEU A 31 14.68 -12.04 6.44
N PHE A 32 13.69 -11.63 7.20
CA PHE A 32 12.37 -11.30 6.72
C PHE A 32 12.03 -9.86 7.09
N ARG A 33 11.56 -9.08 6.12
CA ARG A 33 11.12 -7.71 6.31
C ARG A 33 10.01 -7.31 5.35
N TYR A 34 9.36 -6.19 5.64
CA TYR A 34 8.41 -5.55 4.75
C TYR A 34 9.05 -4.36 4.03
N ARG A 35 8.70 -4.19 2.77
CA ARG A 35 9.15 -3.06 1.93
C ARG A 35 7.95 -2.33 1.36
N PRO A 36 7.97 -0.98 1.32
CA PRO A 36 6.92 -0.24 0.63
C PRO A 36 6.89 -0.55 -0.85
N LEU A 37 5.73 -0.43 -1.46
CA LEU A 37 5.54 -0.46 -2.90
C LEU A 37 4.60 0.66 -3.33
N PRO A 38 4.69 1.13 -4.58
CA PRO A 38 3.75 2.12 -5.13
C PRO A 38 2.34 1.53 -5.23
N VAL A 39 1.33 2.32 -4.85
CA VAL A 39 -0.08 1.93 -4.89
C VAL A 39 -0.92 3.02 -5.52
N THR A 40 -1.81 2.65 -6.43
CA THR A 40 -2.90 3.54 -6.87
C THR A 40 -4.03 3.51 -5.86
N VAL A 41 -4.40 4.67 -5.32
CA VAL A 41 -5.54 4.83 -4.42
C VAL A 41 -6.65 5.55 -5.19
N ARG A 42 -7.75 4.86 -5.46
CA ARG A 42 -8.92 5.44 -6.13
C ARG A 42 -10.02 5.72 -5.13
N LEU A 43 -10.38 6.99 -4.96
CA LEU A 43 -11.64 7.39 -4.34
C LEU A 43 -12.69 7.49 -5.45
N THR A 44 -13.74 6.67 -5.38
CA THR A 44 -14.85 6.75 -6.33
C THR A 44 -15.84 7.85 -5.95
N GLU A 45 -16.77 8.18 -6.86
CA GLU A 45 -17.84 9.17 -6.59
C GLU A 45 -18.75 8.73 -5.44
N SER A 46 -18.85 7.44 -5.19
CA SER A 46 -19.60 6.89 -4.06
C SER A 46 -18.82 6.89 -2.74
N GLY A 47 -17.50 6.98 -2.79
CA GLY A 47 -16.61 6.79 -1.66
C GLY A 47 -16.61 7.98 -0.68
N ALA A 48 -16.32 7.70 0.58
CA ALA A 48 -16.23 8.73 1.61
C ALA A 48 -14.81 9.30 1.73
N LEU A 49 -14.70 10.63 1.84
CA LEU A 49 -13.42 11.30 2.07
C LEU A 49 -12.73 10.84 3.37
N ALA A 50 -13.50 10.50 4.40
CA ALA A 50 -12.96 9.98 5.66
C ALA A 50 -12.22 8.65 5.47
N ASP A 51 -12.72 7.80 4.57
CA ASP A 51 -12.12 6.52 4.22
C ASP A 51 -10.84 6.73 3.40
N LEU A 52 -10.84 7.67 2.44
CA LEU A 52 -9.64 8.08 1.75
C LEU A 52 -8.55 8.52 2.73
N LEU A 53 -8.87 9.42 3.67
CA LEU A 53 -7.92 9.88 4.69
C LEU A 53 -7.38 8.73 5.55
N ARG A 54 -8.22 7.74 5.85
CA ARG A 54 -7.78 6.54 6.57
C ARG A 54 -6.74 5.74 5.77
N VAL A 55 -7.01 5.53 4.50
CA VAL A 55 -6.12 4.80 3.58
C VAL A 55 -4.80 5.54 3.38
N LEU A 56 -4.85 6.86 3.13
CA LEU A 56 -3.65 7.68 2.96
C LEU A 56 -2.78 7.71 4.23
N ALA A 57 -3.39 7.72 5.41
CA ALA A 57 -2.65 7.66 6.68
C ALA A 57 -1.86 6.34 6.81
N ALA A 58 -2.47 5.20 6.44
CA ALA A 58 -1.81 3.91 6.43
C ALA A 58 -0.65 3.85 5.42
N GLY A 59 -0.90 4.30 4.18
CA GLY A 59 0.12 4.35 3.13
C GLY A 59 1.29 5.27 3.50
N ARG A 60 1.01 6.40 4.14
CA ARG A 60 2.05 7.34 4.62
C ARG A 60 2.93 6.71 5.69
N LEU A 61 2.36 5.99 6.67
CA LEU A 61 3.13 5.29 7.69
C LEU A 61 3.94 4.14 7.08
N ALA A 62 3.37 3.42 6.11
CA ALA A 62 4.06 2.40 5.34
C ALA A 62 5.18 2.96 4.43
N ARG A 63 5.31 4.30 4.31
CA ARG A 63 6.26 5.00 3.43
C ARG A 63 6.08 4.67 1.95
N ALA A 64 4.85 4.35 1.55
CA ALA A 64 4.53 4.03 0.17
C ALA A 64 4.40 5.30 -0.69
N GLU A 65 4.76 5.18 -1.95
CA GLU A 65 4.36 6.12 -2.98
C GLU A 65 2.90 5.87 -3.35
N MET A 66 2.10 6.94 -3.45
CA MET A 66 0.66 6.83 -3.70
C MET A 66 0.24 7.68 -4.89
N HIS A 67 -0.32 7.03 -5.89
CA HIS A 67 -0.99 7.68 -7.03
C HIS A 67 -2.49 7.79 -6.69
N VAL A 68 -2.91 8.95 -6.24
CA VAL A 68 -4.26 9.17 -5.70
C VAL A 68 -5.15 9.75 -6.80
N SER A 69 -6.24 9.05 -7.13
CA SER A 69 -7.24 9.52 -8.09
C SER A 69 -8.55 9.79 -7.36
N VAL A 70 -9.11 10.99 -7.53
CA VAL A 70 -10.30 11.48 -6.84
C VAL A 70 -11.32 12.06 -7.80
N PRO A 71 -12.64 11.95 -7.54
CA PRO A 71 -13.68 12.35 -8.49
C PRO A 71 -13.91 13.86 -8.56
N GLY A 72 -13.35 14.63 -7.64
CA GLY A 72 -13.56 16.09 -7.58
C GLY A 72 -12.50 16.79 -6.77
N ILE A 73 -12.62 18.12 -6.72
CA ILE A 73 -11.70 18.99 -5.99
C ILE A 73 -11.75 18.68 -4.50
N LEU A 74 -10.59 18.36 -3.93
CA LEU A 74 -10.45 18.17 -2.49
C LEU A 74 -10.61 19.49 -1.72
N PRO A 75 -11.04 19.45 -0.45
CA PRO A 75 -10.99 20.63 0.41
C PRO A 75 -9.61 21.30 0.36
N ALA A 76 -9.55 22.62 0.21
CA ALA A 76 -8.31 23.37 -0.05
C ALA A 76 -7.18 23.05 0.95
N GLY A 77 -7.48 22.92 2.24
CA GLY A 77 -6.49 22.56 3.24
C GLY A 77 -5.95 21.13 3.08
N LEU A 78 -6.78 20.20 2.60
CA LEU A 78 -6.32 18.83 2.33
C LEU A 78 -5.50 18.75 1.04
N GLY A 79 -5.95 19.42 -0.03
CA GLY A 79 -5.19 19.47 -1.28
C GLY A 79 -3.78 19.97 -1.04
N GLN A 80 -3.62 21.10 -0.33
CA GLN A 80 -2.31 21.63 -0.01
C GLN A 80 -1.43 20.67 0.81
N VAL A 81 -2.00 19.99 1.81
CA VAL A 81 -1.24 18.98 2.59
C VAL A 81 -0.77 17.83 1.72
N LEU A 82 -1.58 17.39 0.77
CA LEU A 82 -1.19 16.30 -0.14
C LEU A 82 -0.14 16.76 -1.16
N ASP A 83 -0.25 17.98 -1.67
CA ASP A 83 0.73 18.56 -2.59
C ASP A 83 2.11 18.74 -1.93
N ASP A 84 2.15 19.00 -0.62
CA ASP A 84 3.39 19.10 0.16
C ASP A 84 4.06 17.73 0.43
N LEU A 85 3.39 16.61 0.11
CA LEU A 85 3.93 15.27 0.30
C LEU A 85 4.57 14.73 -1.00
N PRO A 86 5.90 14.60 -1.09
CA PRO A 86 6.57 14.21 -2.32
C PRO A 86 6.25 12.78 -2.78
N SER A 87 5.70 11.95 -1.91
CA SER A 87 5.28 10.57 -2.22
C SER A 87 3.79 10.43 -2.55
N VAL A 88 3.07 11.56 -2.75
CA VAL A 88 1.64 11.55 -3.07
C VAL A 88 1.41 12.37 -4.33
N HIS A 89 0.81 11.75 -5.33
CA HIS A 89 0.50 12.37 -6.63
C HIS A 89 -1.00 12.33 -6.84
N VAL A 90 -1.66 13.50 -6.85
CA VAL A 90 -3.12 13.61 -6.95
C VAL A 90 -3.56 13.91 -8.37
N THR A 91 -4.52 13.14 -8.88
CA THR A 91 -5.22 13.38 -10.15
C THR A 91 -6.71 13.52 -9.89
N ILE A 92 -7.33 14.54 -10.49
CA ILE A 92 -8.78 14.78 -10.39
C ILE A 92 -9.43 14.30 -11.67
N GLU A 93 -10.29 13.31 -11.58
CA GLU A 93 -10.98 12.70 -12.73
C GLU A 93 -12.24 11.97 -12.24
N THR A 94 -13.32 12.02 -13.01
CA THR A 94 -14.58 11.29 -12.74
C THR A 94 -14.36 9.77 -12.79
N ASP A 95 -15.32 8.97 -12.29
CA ASP A 95 -15.24 7.49 -12.36
C ASP A 95 -15.16 7.02 -13.81
N ASP A 96 -15.95 7.60 -14.71
CA ASP A 96 -15.94 7.26 -16.14
C ASP A 96 -14.60 7.63 -16.80
N ALA A 97 -14.05 8.81 -16.53
CA ALA A 97 -12.78 9.25 -17.08
C ALA A 97 -11.62 8.37 -16.57
N TRP A 98 -11.64 8.00 -15.29
CA TRP A 98 -10.65 7.10 -14.71
C TRP A 98 -10.70 5.71 -15.34
N LEU A 99 -11.88 5.09 -15.45
CA LEU A 99 -12.05 3.78 -16.09
C LEU A 99 -11.64 3.81 -17.56
N ALA A 100 -11.98 4.88 -18.30
CA ALA A 100 -11.58 5.04 -19.70
C ALA A 100 -10.05 5.13 -19.84
N ARG A 101 -9.38 5.89 -18.96
CA ARG A 101 -7.91 5.99 -18.92
C ARG A 101 -7.27 4.64 -18.58
N VAL A 102 -7.79 3.94 -17.57
CA VAL A 102 -7.31 2.60 -17.19
C VAL A 102 -7.44 1.62 -18.34
N ALA A 103 -8.55 1.65 -19.09
CA ALA A 103 -8.77 0.77 -20.23
C ALA A 103 -7.82 1.08 -21.41
N ALA A 104 -7.42 2.35 -21.58
CA ALA A 104 -6.53 2.78 -22.66
C ALA A 104 -5.05 2.57 -22.30
N ASP A 105 -4.64 3.03 -21.13
CA ASP A 105 -3.23 3.17 -20.74
C ASP A 105 -2.79 2.17 -19.65
N GLY A 106 -3.74 1.46 -19.02
CA GLY A 106 -3.48 0.60 -17.88
C GLY A 106 -3.23 1.38 -16.58
N ILE A 107 -2.65 0.70 -15.62
CA ILE A 107 -2.24 1.25 -14.32
C ILE A 107 -0.75 0.97 -14.13
N ALA A 108 0.01 1.97 -13.72
CA ALA A 108 1.46 1.85 -13.55
C ALA A 108 1.88 1.10 -12.25
N THR A 109 0.94 0.86 -11.35
CA THR A 109 1.20 0.20 -10.06
C THR A 109 0.68 -1.23 -10.04
N GLU A 110 1.33 -2.10 -9.28
CA GLU A 110 0.90 -3.50 -9.11
C GLU A 110 -0.35 -3.63 -8.22
N ARG A 111 -0.77 -2.56 -7.55
CA ARG A 111 -1.92 -2.58 -6.62
C ARG A 111 -2.80 -1.36 -6.74
N VAL A 112 -4.09 -1.60 -6.64
CA VAL A 112 -5.12 -0.57 -6.50
C VAL A 112 -5.85 -0.74 -5.19
N ARG A 113 -5.89 0.31 -4.37
CA ARG A 113 -6.78 0.41 -3.22
C ARG A 113 -8.01 1.22 -3.62
N LEU A 114 -9.12 0.53 -3.80
CA LEU A 114 -10.40 1.14 -4.17
C LEU A 114 -11.14 1.59 -2.90
N VAL A 115 -11.50 2.87 -2.85
CA VAL A 115 -12.27 3.51 -1.76
C VAL A 115 -13.65 3.83 -2.30
N ALA A 116 -14.62 2.99 -2.00
CA ALA A 116 -15.98 3.04 -2.51
C ALA A 116 -17.00 2.80 -1.39
N ALA A 117 -18.24 3.28 -1.57
CA ALA A 117 -19.31 2.98 -0.64
C ALA A 117 -19.59 1.47 -0.57
N ARG A 118 -20.05 1.01 0.59
CA ARG A 118 -20.29 -0.42 0.85
C ARG A 118 -21.16 -1.08 -0.21
N ASP A 119 -22.24 -0.41 -0.61
CA ASP A 119 -23.26 -0.98 -1.48
C ASP A 119 -22.85 -0.98 -2.96
N SER A 120 -21.93 -0.10 -3.37
CA SER A 120 -21.45 -0.01 -4.76
C SER A 120 -20.09 -0.68 -4.98
N ARG A 121 -19.36 -1.00 -3.94
CA ARG A 121 -17.98 -1.48 -3.93
C ARG A 121 -17.72 -2.65 -4.89
N LEU A 122 -18.57 -3.67 -4.88
CA LEU A 122 -18.40 -4.84 -5.76
C LEU A 122 -18.65 -4.49 -7.23
N VAL A 123 -19.60 -3.60 -7.51
CA VAL A 123 -19.88 -3.13 -8.87
C VAL A 123 -18.72 -2.33 -9.41
N GLU A 124 -18.18 -1.41 -8.60
CA GLU A 124 -17.05 -0.57 -8.97
C GLU A 124 -15.75 -1.38 -9.10
N ALA A 125 -15.52 -2.34 -8.21
CA ALA A 125 -14.39 -3.26 -8.33
C ALA A 125 -14.45 -4.12 -9.60
N ARG A 126 -15.65 -4.54 -10.00
CA ARG A 126 -15.87 -5.28 -11.23
C ARG A 126 -15.64 -4.40 -12.45
N ALA A 127 -16.16 -3.17 -12.46
CA ALA A 127 -15.92 -2.22 -13.54
C ALA A 127 -14.42 -1.94 -13.74
N LEU A 128 -13.66 -1.81 -12.65
CA LEU A 128 -12.20 -1.70 -12.71
C LEU A 128 -11.56 -2.96 -13.29
N SER A 129 -11.97 -4.14 -12.83
CA SER A 129 -11.43 -5.41 -13.36
C SER A 129 -11.69 -5.57 -14.84
N ASP A 130 -12.88 -5.17 -15.32
CA ASP A 130 -13.24 -5.19 -16.74
C ASP A 130 -12.38 -4.17 -17.53
N ALA A 131 -12.14 -2.97 -16.99
CA ALA A 131 -11.27 -1.97 -17.60
C ALA A 131 -9.80 -2.45 -17.70
N LEU A 132 -9.32 -3.17 -16.69
CA LEU A 132 -8.00 -3.83 -16.67
C LEU A 132 -7.92 -5.05 -17.60
N ARG A 133 -9.04 -5.48 -18.18
CA ARG A 133 -9.13 -6.66 -19.07
C ARG A 133 -8.57 -7.93 -18.43
N GLY A 134 -8.74 -8.06 -17.11
CA GLY A 134 -8.24 -9.20 -16.34
C GLY A 134 -6.72 -9.29 -16.29
N THR A 135 -6.00 -8.17 -16.43
CA THR A 135 -4.54 -8.12 -16.27
C THR A 135 -4.12 -8.74 -14.93
N PRO A 136 -3.36 -9.83 -14.92
CA PRO A 136 -3.03 -10.57 -13.68
C PRO A 136 -2.03 -9.82 -12.79
N ASP A 137 -1.34 -8.84 -13.33
CA ASP A 137 -0.26 -8.11 -12.65
C ASP A 137 -0.78 -6.99 -11.74
N VAL A 138 -2.09 -6.71 -11.74
CA VAL A 138 -2.71 -5.68 -10.90
C VAL A 138 -3.67 -6.31 -9.90
N ALA A 139 -3.35 -6.22 -8.63
CA ALA A 139 -4.23 -6.66 -7.53
C ALA A 139 -5.16 -5.53 -7.10
N VAL A 140 -6.47 -5.78 -7.10
CA VAL A 140 -7.50 -4.83 -6.67
C VAL A 140 -7.95 -5.14 -5.25
N PHE A 141 -7.70 -4.22 -4.32
CA PHE A 141 -8.13 -4.28 -2.93
C PHE A 141 -9.37 -3.39 -2.75
N ALA A 142 -10.54 -4.00 -2.78
CA ALA A 142 -11.84 -3.33 -2.69
C ALA A 142 -12.59 -3.64 -1.39
N ASP A 143 -11.93 -4.28 -0.42
CA ASP A 143 -12.56 -4.61 0.86
C ASP A 143 -12.89 -3.37 1.70
N GLU A 144 -13.71 -3.55 2.73
CA GLU A 144 -14.07 -2.50 3.67
C GLU A 144 -12.83 -1.86 4.31
N ILE A 145 -12.83 -0.53 4.37
CA ILE A 145 -11.76 0.23 5.00
C ILE A 145 -11.77 -0.06 6.51
N THR A 146 -10.66 -0.54 7.03
CA THR A 146 -10.58 -0.97 8.42
C THR A 146 -9.75 -0.06 9.31
N ALA A 147 -10.10 -0.02 10.59
CA ALA A 147 -9.28 0.61 11.61
C ALA A 147 -8.07 -0.25 12.04
N ALA A 148 -8.02 -1.52 11.60
CA ALA A 148 -6.93 -2.43 11.94
C ALA A 148 -5.69 -2.14 11.09
N GLY A 149 -4.62 -1.64 11.73
CA GLY A 149 -3.39 -1.27 11.06
C GLY A 149 -2.73 -2.43 10.32
N ARG A 150 -2.71 -3.63 10.92
CA ARG A 150 -2.14 -4.83 10.29
C ARG A 150 -2.83 -5.21 8.97
N VAL A 151 -4.10 -4.87 8.81
CA VAL A 151 -4.86 -5.19 7.59
C VAL A 151 -4.69 -4.08 6.56
N GLU A 152 -4.94 -2.82 6.94
CA GLU A 152 -4.94 -1.72 5.98
C GLU A 152 -3.56 -1.43 5.40
N MET A 153 -2.50 -1.56 6.21
CA MET A 153 -1.12 -1.30 5.77
C MET A 153 -0.58 -2.36 4.81
N LEU A 154 -1.09 -3.61 4.84
CA LEU A 154 -0.65 -4.68 3.94
C LEU A 154 -0.84 -4.34 2.46
N THR A 155 -1.81 -3.50 2.13
CA THR A 155 -2.00 -3.01 0.75
C THR A 155 -0.76 -2.29 0.23
N PHE A 156 -0.01 -1.62 1.10
CA PHE A 156 1.14 -0.76 0.80
C PHE A 156 2.50 -1.42 0.99
N LEU A 157 2.51 -2.69 1.42
CA LEU A 157 3.72 -3.39 1.81
C LEU A 157 3.86 -4.70 1.02
N ARG A 158 5.09 -5.05 0.69
CA ARG A 158 5.46 -6.37 0.17
C ARG A 158 6.46 -7.02 1.10
N GLU A 159 6.39 -8.30 1.20
CA GLU A 159 7.34 -9.13 1.92
C GLU A 159 8.64 -9.26 1.15
N GLN A 160 9.75 -9.28 1.86
CA GLN A 160 11.06 -9.56 1.33
C GLN A 160 11.78 -10.55 2.25
N ALA A 161 12.10 -11.71 1.70
CA ALA A 161 13.00 -12.68 2.31
C ALA A 161 14.40 -12.52 1.72
N ILE A 162 15.42 -12.56 2.58
CA ILE A 162 16.84 -12.42 2.20
C ILE A 162 17.60 -13.54 2.92
N SER A 163 18.23 -14.42 2.15
CA SER A 163 19.13 -15.45 2.69
C SER A 163 20.56 -15.04 2.45
N ILE A 164 21.38 -15.03 3.52
CA ILE A 164 22.78 -14.65 3.49
C ILE A 164 23.58 -15.78 4.14
N THR A 165 24.50 -16.37 3.40
CA THR A 165 25.45 -17.34 3.95
C THR A 165 26.41 -16.61 4.89
N ALA A 166 26.44 -16.98 6.16
CA ALA A 166 27.26 -16.40 7.22
C ALA A 166 28.41 -17.33 7.63
N HIS A 167 28.91 -18.13 6.67
CA HIS A 167 30.08 -18.96 6.90
C HIS A 167 30.98 -19.02 5.67
N ARG A 168 32.25 -19.24 5.91
CA ARG A 168 33.25 -19.55 4.88
C ARG A 168 33.93 -20.87 5.25
N PHE A 169 33.82 -21.87 4.37
CA PHE A 169 34.37 -23.21 4.61
C PHE A 169 33.91 -23.86 5.95
N GLY A 170 32.67 -23.60 6.37
CA GLY A 170 32.10 -24.16 7.60
C GLY A 170 32.37 -23.36 8.86
N ASN A 171 33.19 -22.31 8.82
CA ASN A 171 33.41 -21.43 9.98
C ASN A 171 32.43 -20.24 9.93
N PRO A 172 31.70 -19.94 11.04
CA PRO A 172 30.88 -18.73 11.15
C PRO A 172 31.72 -17.48 10.89
N ASP A 173 31.11 -16.47 10.24
CA ASP A 173 31.72 -15.18 9.94
C ASP A 173 30.72 -14.07 10.26
N ASP A 174 31.18 -13.01 10.92
CA ASP A 174 30.35 -11.88 11.39
C ASP A 174 30.10 -10.82 10.30
N TRP A 175 30.68 -10.98 9.11
CA TRP A 175 30.61 -9.99 8.02
C TRP A 175 29.16 -9.65 7.62
N SER A 176 28.22 -10.59 7.79
CA SER A 176 26.82 -10.40 7.44
C SER A 176 26.02 -9.58 8.47
N GLU A 177 26.57 -9.31 9.66
CA GLU A 177 25.86 -8.59 10.72
C GLU A 177 25.61 -7.11 10.36
N ALA A 178 26.48 -6.53 9.57
CA ALA A 178 26.43 -5.12 9.17
C ALA A 178 25.64 -4.86 7.86
N VAL A 179 25.10 -5.92 7.23
CA VAL A 179 24.49 -5.79 5.87
C VAL A 179 23.06 -5.26 5.89
N ILE A 180 22.35 -5.30 7.03
CA ILE A 180 20.94 -4.85 7.15
C ILE A 180 20.71 -4.13 8.46
#